data_698213cceadb76cbe8b256b35495ed30
#
_entry.id   698213cceadb76cbe8b256b35495ed30
#
_cell.length_a   1.000
_cell.length_b   1.000
_cell.length_c   1.000
_cell.angle_alpha   90.00
_cell.angle_beta   90.00
_cell.angle_gamma   90.00
#
_symmetry.space_group_name_H-M   'P 1'
#
loop_
_entity.id
_entity.type
_entity.pdbx_description
1 polymer ?
#
loop_
_entity_poly.entity_id
_entity_poly.type
_entity_poly.pdbx_seq_one_letter_code
_entity_poly.pdbx_strand_id
1 'polypeptide(L)'
;MKPTWKKSLTAAVLSVSLVLTASPAALLAEESGAAVQSVRGQYALTPLVRADVKSVSSVRIQDGTKIGAVVRLYNEGNRVTRVPEYELRVKTADGIEYTLRASAANAKAIQPKEKVDLSYMLTLDYIDATALAELSWVEVDEYVYPKLETPIMSVPVNGIVWNGSDSAISDVGAVKQWGEPFMLPVQSDSLQYTPVTLINEKTPQGPATVITLIAENKGTRTETVPDFRIDGKSDSRSYPGVRAEANVELKPGEKKYIHYGILTENDVVLNSLNVLTPETFVQLGASNTPTVESYTVGRLSVVLPPKSTIDINTLPIYKLRDRIAFDPLNKLVDKETEVSLVDLSMNESESAGYNTIIAKFMVKNTGERPVPLPAFQTELTNAEGFRYSGTRQTTSVEQLAPKLAYLVNYSYAVPSSEKGEDLLMKLQDNQTIAPYNIPIAGFKTAVAENKSEDPDMLSFYPYNVKLLSSAVSIQGSATGQFGYKMKLDLDITTVDDVIADVNSANMKIDLVDNSGRMIATQTVPFIGVNKLISGTQYLLFQNLRSDQFEWPLTVKLYESIQTPTGEANRLLKTMKQ
;
A
#
# COMPACT_ATOMS: atom_id res chain seq x y z
N MET A 1 -17.50 -57.51 27.76
CA MET A 1 -16.17 -57.68 28.40
C MET A 1 -15.29 -56.51 27.96
N LYS A 2 -14.94 -55.66 28.91
CA LYS A 2 -13.87 -54.62 28.77
C LYS A 2 -12.50 -55.31 28.75
N PRO A 3 -11.42 -54.71 28.23
CA PRO A 3 -10.85 -53.57 28.94
C PRO A 3 -10.29 -52.40 28.07
N THR A 4 -10.27 -51.27 28.74
CA THR A 4 -9.63 -50.01 28.53
C THR A 4 -8.11 -50.06 28.42
N TRP A 5 -7.49 -49.23 27.54
CA TRP A 5 -6.10 -48.78 27.76
C TRP A 5 -5.91 -47.30 27.42
N LYS A 6 -5.64 -46.55 28.46
CA LYS A 6 -5.14 -45.19 28.43
C LYS A 6 -3.67 -45.22 28.01
N LYS A 7 -3.25 -44.35 27.10
CA LYS A 7 -1.83 -44.01 26.92
C LYS A 7 -1.64 -42.51 27.15
N SER A 8 -0.96 -42.21 28.23
CA SER A 8 -0.41 -40.94 28.61
C SER A 8 0.75 -40.52 27.68
N LEU A 9 0.72 -39.29 27.16
CA LEU A 9 1.85 -38.67 26.49
C LEU A 9 2.67 -37.91 27.53
N THR A 10 3.93 -38.33 27.68
CA THR A 10 4.97 -37.64 28.46
C THR A 10 5.67 -36.63 27.58
N ALA A 11 5.65 -35.35 27.97
CA ALA A 11 6.42 -34.31 27.33
C ALA A 11 7.88 -34.35 27.81
N ALA A 12 8.81 -34.53 26.89
CA ALA A 12 10.25 -34.43 27.17
C ALA A 12 10.72 -32.98 26.94
N VAL A 13 11.16 -32.34 28.01
CA VAL A 13 11.85 -31.05 28.00
C VAL A 13 13.33 -31.34 27.75
N LEU A 14 13.87 -30.86 26.64
CA LEU A 14 15.31 -30.86 26.35
C LEU A 14 15.90 -29.53 26.82
N SER A 15 16.62 -29.59 27.95
CA SER A 15 17.48 -28.51 28.43
C SER A 15 18.85 -28.60 27.77
N VAL A 16 19.22 -27.61 26.94
CA VAL A 16 20.57 -27.44 26.40
C VAL A 16 21.37 -26.56 27.35
N SER A 17 22.34 -27.13 28.02
CA SER A 17 23.32 -26.44 28.86
C SER A 17 24.43 -25.86 27.96
N LEU A 18 24.57 -24.54 27.94
CA LEU A 18 25.68 -23.84 27.31
C LEU A 18 26.85 -23.76 28.30
N VAL A 19 27.96 -24.41 27.95
CA VAL A 19 29.23 -24.30 28.66
C VAL A 19 29.94 -23.01 28.25
N LEU A 20 30.12 -22.07 29.16
CA LEU A 20 30.96 -20.88 28.97
C LEU A 20 32.42 -21.26 29.21
N THR A 21 33.24 -21.18 28.15
CA THR A 21 34.70 -21.14 28.29
C THR A 21 35.13 -19.68 28.40
N ALA A 22 35.66 -19.30 29.54
CA ALA A 22 36.26 -18.01 29.79
C ALA A 22 37.68 -17.94 29.19
N SER A 23 37.96 -16.94 28.34
CA SER A 23 39.30 -16.49 27.99
C SER A 23 39.51 -15.06 28.50
N PRO A 24 40.63 -14.70 29.08
CA PRO A 24 40.86 -13.37 29.57
C PRO A 24 41.32 -12.46 28.43
N ALA A 25 40.49 -11.44 28.12
CA ALA A 25 40.90 -10.34 27.26
C ALA A 25 41.13 -9.08 28.08
N ALA A 26 42.22 -8.41 27.75
CA ALA A 26 42.81 -7.27 28.42
C ALA A 26 41.86 -6.09 28.63
N LEU A 27 42.01 -5.45 29.77
CA LEU A 27 41.45 -4.12 30.07
C LEU A 27 42.05 -3.09 29.09
N LEU A 28 41.19 -2.53 28.24
CA LEU A 28 41.32 -1.17 27.75
C LEU A 28 40.17 -0.38 28.38
N ALA A 29 40.51 0.51 29.25
CA ALA A 29 39.57 1.48 29.81
C ALA A 29 39.21 2.46 28.71
N GLU A 30 38.01 2.29 28.12
CA GLU A 30 37.34 3.32 27.34
C GLU A 30 36.44 4.07 28.30
N GLU A 31 36.66 5.37 28.39
CA GLU A 31 35.77 6.28 29.14
C GLU A 31 34.35 6.10 28.64
N SER A 32 33.52 5.45 29.44
CA SER A 32 32.08 5.39 29.19
C SER A 32 31.53 6.80 29.38
N GLY A 33 31.32 7.50 28.27
CA GLY A 33 30.40 8.63 28.24
C GLY A 33 29.08 8.17 28.82
N ALA A 34 28.71 8.73 29.94
CA ALA A 34 27.43 8.45 30.60
C ALA A 34 26.32 8.66 29.55
N ALA A 35 25.64 7.59 29.16
CA ALA A 35 24.42 7.67 28.36
C ALA A 35 23.42 8.50 29.20
N VAL A 36 23.14 9.71 28.72
CA VAL A 36 22.09 10.57 29.27
C VAL A 36 20.78 9.84 29.05
N GLN A 37 20.31 9.10 30.05
CA GLN A 37 18.96 8.58 30.07
C GLN A 37 18.01 9.76 29.97
N SER A 38 17.19 9.84 28.95
CA SER A 38 16.13 10.83 28.82
C SER A 38 15.21 10.69 30.03
N VAL A 39 15.30 11.64 30.97
CA VAL A 39 14.47 11.65 32.17
C VAL A 39 13.08 12.16 31.80
N ARG A 40 12.23 11.30 31.23
CA ARG A 40 10.79 11.53 31.17
C ARG A 40 10.21 11.15 32.53
N GLY A 41 10.05 12.15 33.40
CA GLY A 41 9.50 11.99 34.74
C GLY A 41 8.45 13.03 35.04
N GLN A 42 7.50 12.66 35.89
CA GLN A 42 6.58 13.63 36.49
C GLN A 42 7.28 14.32 37.66
N TYR A 43 7.43 15.62 37.58
CA TYR A 43 8.08 16.44 38.59
C TYR A 43 7.03 17.12 39.49
N ALA A 44 7.25 17.16 40.77
CA ALA A 44 6.37 17.86 41.71
C ALA A 44 6.53 19.37 41.55
N LEU A 45 5.52 20.05 41.02
CA LEU A 45 5.47 21.51 40.88
C LEU A 45 4.86 22.17 42.11
N THR A 46 3.85 21.57 42.68
CA THR A 46 3.23 21.89 43.94
C THR A 46 2.85 20.61 44.68
N PRO A 47 2.38 20.63 45.93
CA PRO A 47 1.93 19.42 46.61
C PRO A 47 0.81 18.65 45.90
N LEU A 48 0.03 19.31 45.03
CA LEU A 48 -1.11 18.73 44.31
C LEU A 48 -0.93 18.66 42.79
N VAL A 49 0.06 19.37 42.26
CA VAL A 49 0.26 19.47 40.79
C VAL A 49 1.63 18.92 40.43
N ARG A 50 1.64 17.97 39.52
CA ARG A 50 2.86 17.48 38.86
C ARG A 50 2.97 18.00 37.44
N ALA A 51 4.19 18.23 37.00
CA ALA A 51 4.51 18.67 35.63
C ALA A 51 5.31 17.57 34.89
N ASP A 52 5.07 17.49 33.59
CA ASP A 52 5.84 16.65 32.66
C ASP A 52 6.11 17.46 31.39
N VAL A 53 7.34 17.46 30.91
CA VAL A 53 7.73 18.16 29.66
C VAL A 53 7.38 17.26 28.46
N LYS A 54 6.39 17.67 27.68
CA LYS A 54 5.91 16.91 26.50
C LYS A 54 6.72 17.16 25.26
N SER A 55 7.13 18.40 25.04
CA SER A 55 7.99 18.78 23.92
C SER A 55 8.72 20.08 24.22
N VAL A 56 9.91 20.16 23.66
CA VAL A 56 10.66 21.42 23.54
C VAL A 56 11.15 21.50 22.12
N SER A 57 10.99 22.65 21.50
CA SER A 57 11.44 22.90 20.13
C SER A 57 12.28 24.16 20.05
N SER A 58 13.30 24.13 19.20
CA SER A 58 14.12 25.27 18.82
C SER A 58 14.25 25.22 17.30
N VAL A 59 13.40 25.97 16.59
CA VAL A 59 13.29 25.89 15.13
C VAL A 59 13.74 27.19 14.50
N ARG A 60 14.70 27.11 13.59
CA ARG A 60 15.13 28.25 12.78
C ARG A 60 14.02 28.69 11.87
N ILE A 61 13.72 29.99 11.86
CA ILE A 61 12.79 30.67 10.95
C ILE A 61 13.55 31.71 10.14
N GLN A 62 12.87 32.36 9.18
CA GLN A 62 13.52 33.32 8.28
C GLN A 62 14.20 34.48 9.03
N ASP A 63 13.54 35.01 10.06
CA ASP A 63 13.98 36.21 10.78
C ASP A 63 14.37 35.89 12.24
N GLY A 64 14.83 34.66 12.55
CA GLY A 64 15.21 34.32 13.90
C GLY A 64 15.11 32.87 14.30
N THR A 65 14.96 32.61 15.57
CA THR A 65 14.75 31.28 16.17
C THR A 65 13.49 31.26 17.00
N LYS A 66 12.60 30.29 16.72
CA LYS A 66 11.38 30.07 17.48
C LYS A 66 11.59 28.95 18.47
N ILE A 67 11.39 29.26 19.74
CA ILE A 67 11.45 28.32 20.87
C ILE A 67 10.03 28.04 21.33
N GLY A 68 9.63 26.79 21.38
CA GLY A 68 8.34 26.33 21.88
C GLY A 68 8.49 25.28 22.94
N ALA A 69 7.60 25.27 23.93
CA ALA A 69 7.51 24.21 24.93
C ALA A 69 6.04 23.86 25.20
N VAL A 70 5.76 22.55 25.31
CA VAL A 70 4.48 22.04 25.80
C VAL A 70 4.73 21.26 27.08
N VAL A 71 4.06 21.66 28.14
CA VAL A 71 4.13 21.01 29.45
C VAL A 71 2.77 20.48 29.81
N ARG A 72 2.72 19.26 30.35
CA ARG A 72 1.51 18.63 30.87
C ARG A 72 1.49 18.74 32.40
N LEU A 73 0.40 19.30 32.92
CA LEU A 73 0.17 19.34 34.34
C LEU A 73 -0.89 18.30 34.73
N TYR A 74 -0.66 17.62 35.86
CA TYR A 74 -1.55 16.63 36.46
C TYR A 74 -2.04 17.14 37.81
N ASN A 75 -3.34 17.11 38.04
CA ASN A 75 -3.92 17.37 39.36
C ASN A 75 -4.09 16.05 40.11
N GLU A 76 -3.23 15.79 41.09
CA GLU A 76 -3.33 14.62 41.97
C GLU A 76 -4.39 14.77 43.08
N GLY A 77 -4.92 15.97 43.23
CA GLY A 77 -5.95 16.28 44.23
C GLY A 77 -7.35 15.79 43.87
N ASN A 78 -8.27 15.86 44.84
CA ASN A 78 -9.67 15.50 44.67
C ASN A 78 -10.58 16.73 44.43
N ARG A 79 -9.99 17.91 44.21
CA ARG A 79 -10.68 19.18 43.95
C ARG A 79 -10.05 19.85 42.73
N VAL A 80 -10.81 20.75 42.13
CA VAL A 80 -10.30 21.62 41.06
C VAL A 80 -9.14 22.44 41.62
N THR A 81 -7.99 22.43 40.93
CA THR A 81 -6.78 23.14 41.32
C THR A 81 -6.45 24.18 40.24
N ARG A 82 -6.12 25.40 40.67
CA ARG A 82 -5.62 26.42 39.72
C ARG A 82 -4.29 25.98 39.12
N VAL A 83 -4.09 26.32 37.85
CA VAL A 83 -2.75 26.25 37.26
C VAL A 83 -1.86 27.28 37.97
N PRO A 84 -0.69 26.86 38.49
CA PRO A 84 0.24 27.80 39.13
C PRO A 84 0.70 28.89 38.19
N GLU A 85 0.72 30.12 38.66
CA GLU A 85 1.12 31.30 37.86
C GLU A 85 2.64 31.49 37.90
N TYR A 86 3.42 30.45 37.57
CA TYR A 86 4.88 30.50 37.46
C TYR A 86 5.30 30.91 36.06
N GLU A 87 6.38 31.69 35.97
CA GLU A 87 7.05 31.89 34.68
C GLU A 87 7.72 30.58 34.23
N LEU A 88 7.54 30.21 32.98
CA LEU A 88 8.33 29.15 32.35
C LEU A 88 9.52 29.80 31.64
N ARG A 89 10.72 29.45 32.04
CA ARG A 89 11.95 29.96 31.42
C ARG A 89 12.73 28.84 30.79
N VAL A 90 13.43 29.17 29.69
CA VAL A 90 14.39 28.28 29.06
C VAL A 90 15.79 28.84 29.22
N LYS A 91 16.73 27.99 29.58
CA LYS A 91 18.13 28.32 29.72
C LYS A 91 18.93 27.70 28.59
N THR A 92 19.79 28.47 27.95
CA THR A 92 20.70 28.00 26.90
C THR A 92 21.94 27.32 27.52
N ALA A 93 22.69 26.57 26.69
CA ALA A 93 23.95 25.99 27.13
C ALA A 93 24.98 27.03 27.57
N ASP A 94 24.90 28.26 27.03
CA ASP A 94 25.75 29.39 27.40
C ASP A 94 25.29 30.10 28.68
N GLY A 95 24.19 29.62 29.29
CA GLY A 95 23.68 30.13 30.56
C GLY A 95 22.71 31.32 30.47
N ILE A 96 22.31 31.73 29.27
CA ILE A 96 21.34 32.80 29.05
C ILE A 96 19.93 32.27 29.32
N GLU A 97 19.13 33.01 30.07
CA GLU A 97 17.74 32.66 30.38
C GLU A 97 16.75 33.52 29.60
N TYR A 98 15.71 32.88 29.08
CA TYR A 98 14.62 33.55 28.36
C TYR A 98 13.27 33.10 28.90
N THR A 99 12.38 34.05 29.19
CA THR A 99 11.01 33.77 29.59
C THR A 99 10.14 33.45 28.39
N LEU A 100 9.52 32.27 28.39
CA LEU A 100 8.56 31.84 27.38
C LEU A 100 7.17 32.43 27.70
N ARG A 101 6.49 32.94 26.68
CA ARG A 101 5.13 33.47 26.79
C ARG A 101 4.12 32.34 26.83
N ALA A 102 3.18 32.38 27.76
CA ALA A 102 2.08 31.42 27.82
C ALA A 102 1.06 31.69 26.72
N SER A 103 0.52 30.63 26.13
CA SER A 103 -0.57 30.71 25.15
C SER A 103 -1.84 31.25 25.84
N ALA A 104 -2.55 32.15 25.16
CA ALA A 104 -3.83 32.67 25.66
C ALA A 104 -4.93 31.59 25.74
N ALA A 105 -4.75 30.45 25.06
CA ALA A 105 -5.64 29.30 25.11
C ALA A 105 -5.35 28.35 26.28
N ASN A 106 -4.28 28.57 27.04
CA ASN A 106 -3.94 27.72 28.18
C ASN A 106 -5.04 27.69 29.24
N ALA A 107 -5.35 26.48 29.68
CA ALA A 107 -6.29 26.28 30.79
C ALA A 107 -5.79 26.99 32.07
N LYS A 108 -6.71 27.59 32.81
CA LYS A 108 -6.41 28.28 34.11
C LYS A 108 -6.65 27.40 35.34
N ALA A 109 -7.27 26.22 35.13
CA ALA A 109 -7.57 25.26 36.19
C ALA A 109 -7.55 23.84 35.68
N ILE A 110 -7.25 22.89 36.54
CA ILE A 110 -7.15 21.45 36.26
C ILE A 110 -8.23 20.74 37.09
N GLN A 111 -9.08 19.96 36.47
CA GLN A 111 -10.11 19.17 37.12
C GLN A 111 -9.48 18.09 38.04
N PRO A 112 -10.20 17.56 39.03
CA PRO A 112 -9.70 16.52 39.91
C PRO A 112 -9.25 15.28 39.13
N LYS A 113 -8.03 14.80 39.41
CA LYS A 113 -7.43 13.62 38.74
C LYS A 113 -7.25 13.73 37.23
N GLU A 114 -7.44 14.93 36.68
CA GLU A 114 -7.29 15.20 35.24
C GLU A 114 -5.92 15.85 34.93
N LYS A 115 -5.66 15.95 33.63
CA LYS A 115 -4.44 16.54 33.05
C LYS A 115 -4.79 17.66 32.07
N VAL A 116 -3.92 18.66 31.99
CA VAL A 116 -4.00 19.72 30.95
C VAL A 116 -2.64 19.94 30.34
N ASP A 117 -2.63 20.25 29.05
CA ASP A 117 -1.43 20.63 28.31
C ASP A 117 -1.39 22.15 28.18
N LEU A 118 -0.25 22.75 28.48
CA LEU A 118 0.00 24.18 28.43
C LEU A 118 1.10 24.44 27.40
N SER A 119 0.83 25.35 26.47
CA SER A 119 1.76 25.75 25.42
C SER A 119 2.43 27.08 25.74
N TYR A 120 3.73 27.13 25.50
CA TYR A 120 4.57 28.31 25.68
C TYR A 120 5.43 28.55 24.48
N MET A 121 5.71 29.83 24.14
CA MET A 121 6.49 30.16 22.94
C MET A 121 7.26 31.47 23.13
N LEU A 122 8.41 31.55 22.44
CA LEU A 122 9.21 32.77 22.30
C LEU A 122 9.85 32.77 20.90
N THR A 123 9.90 33.95 20.28
CA THR A 123 10.68 34.18 19.07
C THR A 123 11.87 35.09 19.43
N LEU A 124 13.07 34.64 19.07
CA LEU A 124 14.31 35.38 19.22
C LEU A 124 14.73 35.94 17.84
N ASP A 125 15.13 37.20 17.80
CA ASP A 125 15.48 37.92 16.56
C ASP A 125 16.89 37.57 16.03
N TYR A 126 17.44 36.44 16.41
CA TYR A 126 18.73 35.94 15.89
C TYR A 126 18.63 34.48 15.43
N ILE A 127 19.48 34.16 14.45
CA ILE A 127 19.35 32.96 13.63
C ILE A 127 20.19 31.78 14.15
N ASP A 128 21.12 32.01 15.05
CA ASP A 128 22.00 30.93 15.53
C ASP A 128 21.23 29.94 16.41
N ALA A 129 21.34 28.66 16.03
CA ALA A 129 20.73 27.57 16.77
C ALA A 129 21.33 27.50 18.18
N THR A 130 20.66 28.12 19.15
CA THR A 130 21.08 28.08 20.53
C THR A 130 20.71 26.72 21.13
N ALA A 131 21.70 25.99 21.59
CA ALA A 131 21.45 24.75 22.31
C ALA A 131 20.72 25.04 23.62
N LEU A 132 19.53 24.47 23.78
CA LEU A 132 18.73 24.59 25.01
C LEU A 132 19.17 23.52 26.01
N ALA A 133 19.45 23.94 27.24
CA ALA A 133 19.92 23.06 28.30
C ALA A 133 18.82 22.66 29.29
N GLU A 134 17.98 23.62 29.67
CA GLU A 134 17.08 23.45 30.83
C GLU A 134 15.79 24.25 30.66
N LEU A 135 14.67 23.73 31.18
CA LEU A 135 13.43 24.44 31.43
C LEU A 135 13.26 24.63 32.94
N SER A 136 12.89 25.84 33.37
CA SER A 136 12.69 26.17 34.77
C SER A 136 11.34 26.86 35.01
N TRP A 137 10.72 26.54 36.16
CA TRP A 137 9.55 27.24 36.66
C TRP A 137 10.02 28.19 37.78
N VAL A 138 9.69 29.46 37.63
CA VAL A 138 10.12 30.52 38.55
C VAL A 138 8.88 31.25 39.06
N GLU A 139 8.77 31.36 40.36
CA GLU A 139 7.80 32.24 41.01
C GLU A 139 8.37 33.65 41.08
N VAL A 140 7.62 34.61 40.55
CA VAL A 140 8.04 36.02 40.50
C VAL A 140 7.05 36.84 41.32
N ASP A 141 7.54 37.42 42.44
CA ASP A 141 6.77 38.40 43.18
C ASP A 141 7.02 39.80 42.61
N GLU A 142 6.05 40.31 41.87
CA GLU A 142 6.11 41.61 41.21
C GLU A 142 5.81 42.79 42.16
N TYR A 143 5.29 42.51 43.33
CA TYR A 143 4.90 43.54 44.33
C TYR A 143 6.06 43.99 45.23
N VAL A 144 7.22 43.30 45.10
CA VAL A 144 8.45 43.63 45.87
C VAL A 144 9.47 44.26 44.93
N TYR A 145 10.18 45.28 45.39
CA TYR A 145 11.26 45.87 44.60
C TYR A 145 12.62 45.72 45.33
N PRO A 146 13.66 45.18 44.66
CA PRO A 146 13.64 44.51 43.34
C PRO A 146 12.73 43.29 43.37
N LYS A 147 12.20 42.88 42.18
CA LYS A 147 11.37 41.68 42.06
C LYS A 147 12.05 40.47 42.72
N LEU A 148 11.31 39.78 43.57
CA LEU A 148 11.81 38.55 44.18
C LEU A 148 11.51 37.37 43.25
N GLU A 149 12.55 36.69 42.84
CA GLU A 149 12.46 35.50 41.97
C GLU A 149 12.86 34.26 42.79
N THR A 150 11.98 33.28 42.80
CA THR A 150 12.20 32.02 43.53
C THR A 150 12.13 30.87 42.52
N PRO A 151 13.25 30.19 42.20
CA PRO A 151 13.23 28.99 41.37
C PRO A 151 12.46 27.86 42.07
N ILE A 152 11.42 27.33 41.43
CA ILE A 152 10.59 26.26 41.96
C ILE A 152 11.13 24.90 41.50
N MET A 153 11.47 24.77 40.22
CA MET A 153 11.90 23.52 39.64
C MET A 153 12.64 23.75 38.30
N SER A 154 13.61 22.90 38.05
CA SER A 154 14.35 22.86 36.79
C SER A 154 14.38 21.45 36.21
N VAL A 155 14.27 21.35 34.88
CA VAL A 155 14.26 20.10 34.12
C VAL A 155 15.26 20.18 32.95
N PRO A 156 16.24 19.28 32.86
CA PRO A 156 17.16 19.25 31.73
C PRO A 156 16.42 18.86 30.44
N VAL A 157 16.68 19.58 29.35
CA VAL A 157 16.00 19.35 28.05
C VAL A 157 16.95 19.07 26.91
N ASN A 158 18.26 19.08 27.11
CA ASN A 158 19.30 18.93 26.10
C ASN A 158 19.17 17.66 25.23
N GLY A 159 18.51 16.61 25.70
CA GLY A 159 18.29 15.36 24.93
C GLY A 159 16.94 15.28 24.21
N ILE A 160 16.01 16.24 24.42
CA ILE A 160 14.64 16.16 23.90
C ILE A 160 14.23 17.37 23.03
N VAL A 161 15.16 18.26 22.72
CA VAL A 161 14.87 19.43 21.89
C VAL A 161 14.71 19.03 20.44
N TRP A 162 13.56 19.41 19.87
CA TRP A 162 13.28 19.28 18.44
C TRP A 162 13.78 20.51 17.67
N ASN A 163 14.76 20.31 16.77
CA ASN A 163 15.39 21.41 16.01
C ASN A 163 14.82 21.60 14.59
N GLY A 164 13.58 21.16 14.36
CA GLY A 164 12.92 21.25 13.05
C GLY A 164 13.02 19.99 12.21
N SER A 165 12.32 20.00 11.07
CA SER A 165 12.12 18.80 10.23
C SER A 165 13.41 18.23 9.65
N ASP A 166 14.42 19.08 9.39
CA ASP A 166 15.69 18.62 8.82
C ASP A 166 16.66 18.06 9.86
N SER A 167 16.31 18.15 11.15
CA SER A 167 17.11 17.61 12.24
C SER A 167 16.72 16.16 12.56
N ALA A 168 17.70 15.37 12.98
CA ALA A 168 17.44 14.04 13.52
C ALA A 168 16.78 14.15 14.89
N ILE A 169 15.89 13.19 15.20
CA ILE A 169 15.34 13.04 16.56
C ILE A 169 16.41 12.34 17.40
N SER A 170 16.94 13.05 18.37
CA SER A 170 18.08 12.61 19.19
C SER A 170 17.70 11.74 20.40
N ASP A 171 16.42 11.72 20.80
CA ASP A 171 15.94 10.86 21.88
C ASP A 171 15.96 9.39 21.47
N VAL A 172 16.86 8.59 22.03
CA VAL A 172 16.99 7.15 21.75
C VAL A 172 15.69 6.38 22.00
N GLY A 173 14.89 6.79 23.00
CA GLY A 173 13.58 6.20 23.30
C GLY A 173 12.51 6.51 22.24
N ALA A 174 12.75 7.52 21.41
CA ALA A 174 11.88 7.94 20.33
C ALA A 174 12.26 7.35 18.97
N VAL A 175 13.34 6.55 18.86
CA VAL A 175 13.72 5.85 17.65
C VAL A 175 13.10 4.45 17.66
N LYS A 176 12.34 4.13 16.61
CA LYS A 176 11.66 2.86 16.40
C LYS A 176 12.22 2.14 15.19
N GLN A 177 12.25 0.80 15.25
CA GLN A 177 12.58 -0.02 14.09
C GLN A 177 11.34 -0.21 13.21
N TRP A 178 11.54 -0.52 11.94
CA TRP A 178 10.45 -0.86 11.03
C TRP A 178 9.63 -2.06 11.58
N GLY A 179 8.31 -1.93 11.56
CA GLY A 179 7.39 -2.93 12.11
C GLY A 179 7.18 -2.82 13.61
N GLU A 180 7.94 -1.99 14.34
CA GLU A 180 7.72 -1.76 15.76
C GLU A 180 6.51 -0.86 15.99
N PRO A 181 5.52 -1.27 16.81
CA PRO A 181 4.35 -0.45 17.07
C PRO A 181 4.70 0.77 17.93
N PHE A 182 4.04 1.88 17.67
CA PHE A 182 4.16 3.10 18.46
C PHE A 182 2.80 3.72 18.78
N MET A 183 2.76 4.57 19.77
CA MET A 183 1.59 5.37 20.14
C MET A 183 1.97 6.85 20.17
N LEU A 184 0.98 7.70 20.05
CA LEU A 184 1.12 9.15 20.18
C LEU A 184 0.27 9.64 21.36
N PRO A 185 0.74 9.50 22.61
CA PRO A 185 -0.06 9.82 23.82
C PRO A 185 -0.46 11.29 23.91
N VAL A 186 0.21 12.17 23.16
CA VAL A 186 -0.16 13.58 23.02
C VAL A 186 -1.50 13.75 22.30
N GLN A 187 -1.80 12.82 21.37
CA GLN A 187 -2.98 12.87 20.50
C GLN A 187 -4.06 11.88 20.97
N SER A 188 -3.68 10.64 21.28
CA SER A 188 -4.56 9.58 21.78
C SER A 188 -3.76 8.57 22.61
N ASP A 189 -4.31 8.20 23.75
CA ASP A 189 -3.75 7.15 24.62
C ASP A 189 -4.19 5.72 24.20
N SER A 190 -5.05 5.60 23.20
CA SER A 190 -5.67 4.32 22.80
C SER A 190 -5.28 3.86 21.39
N LEU A 191 -4.83 4.76 20.53
CA LEU A 191 -4.49 4.43 19.16
C LEU A 191 -3.03 3.99 19.03
N GLN A 192 -2.84 2.80 18.48
CA GLN A 192 -1.52 2.23 18.18
C GLN A 192 -1.31 2.18 16.65
N TYR A 193 -0.11 2.50 16.22
CA TYR A 193 0.27 2.52 14.81
C TYR A 193 1.43 1.57 14.57
N THR A 194 1.36 0.75 13.50
CA THR A 194 2.43 -0.18 13.14
C THR A 194 2.79 -0.01 11.67
N PRO A 195 4.01 0.37 11.31
CA PRO A 195 4.48 0.41 9.93
C PRO A 195 4.53 -1.02 9.36
N VAL A 196 3.87 -1.25 8.19
CA VAL A 196 3.77 -2.60 7.62
C VAL A 196 4.28 -2.70 6.19
N THR A 197 4.04 -1.68 5.37
CA THR A 197 4.43 -1.73 3.96
C THR A 197 5.12 -0.44 3.53
N LEU A 198 6.21 -0.58 2.79
CA LEU A 198 6.93 0.48 2.11
C LEU A 198 7.03 0.14 0.64
N ILE A 199 6.57 1.04 -0.23
CA ILE A 199 6.58 0.87 -1.68
C ILE A 199 7.18 2.11 -2.31
N ASN A 200 8.05 1.92 -3.30
CA ASN A 200 8.55 3.01 -4.13
C ASN A 200 7.85 2.95 -5.49
N GLU A 201 7.21 4.05 -5.87
CA GLU A 201 6.46 4.18 -7.11
C GLU A 201 6.91 5.39 -7.93
N LYS A 202 6.61 5.33 -9.23
CA LYS A 202 6.72 6.49 -10.12
C LYS A 202 5.32 7.03 -10.35
N THR A 203 5.09 8.27 -9.93
CA THR A 203 3.83 8.98 -10.16
C THR A 203 4.00 10.05 -11.24
N PRO A 204 2.92 10.61 -11.78
CA PRO A 204 3.01 11.76 -12.70
C PRO A 204 3.71 12.99 -12.10
N GLN A 205 3.73 13.11 -10.75
CA GLN A 205 4.39 14.18 -10.02
C GLN A 205 5.87 13.90 -9.69
N GLY A 206 6.34 12.68 -9.94
CA GLY A 206 7.71 12.24 -9.65
C GLY A 206 7.76 10.95 -8.83
N PRO A 207 8.95 10.54 -8.39
CA PRO A 207 9.11 9.40 -7.50
C PRO A 207 8.38 9.63 -6.18
N ALA A 208 7.73 8.59 -5.68
CA ALA A 208 7.03 8.62 -4.41
C ALA A 208 7.34 7.37 -3.58
N THR A 209 7.50 7.55 -2.28
CA THR A 209 7.51 6.48 -1.30
C THR A 209 6.16 6.45 -0.60
N VAL A 210 5.45 5.33 -0.69
CA VAL A 210 4.17 5.12 -0.03
C VAL A 210 4.38 4.26 1.20
N ILE A 211 3.98 4.78 2.36
CA ILE A 211 4.06 4.11 3.65
C ILE A 211 2.66 3.70 4.08
N THR A 212 2.50 2.44 4.43
CA THR A 212 1.26 1.92 5.02
C THR A 212 1.47 1.63 6.49
N LEU A 213 0.61 2.17 7.34
CA LEU A 213 0.52 1.85 8.75
C LEU A 213 -0.78 1.11 9.04
N ILE A 214 -0.75 0.13 9.94
CA ILE A 214 -1.95 -0.34 10.62
C ILE A 214 -2.21 0.60 11.78
N ALA A 215 -3.38 1.26 11.79
CA ALA A 215 -3.93 1.94 12.94
C ALA A 215 -4.88 0.98 13.68
N GLU A 216 -4.66 0.76 14.95
CA GLU A 216 -5.45 -0.14 15.81
C GLU A 216 -5.95 0.63 17.03
N ASN A 217 -7.24 0.53 17.31
CA ASN A 217 -7.85 1.10 18.51
C ASN A 217 -7.78 0.07 19.67
N LYS A 218 -6.89 0.30 20.62
CA LYS A 218 -6.75 -0.51 21.86
C LYS A 218 -7.70 -0.07 22.99
N GLY A 219 -8.42 1.02 22.78
CA GLY A 219 -9.35 1.59 23.75
C GLY A 219 -10.71 0.90 23.74
N THR A 220 -11.62 1.45 24.55
CA THR A 220 -12.99 0.94 24.74
C THR A 220 -14.05 1.79 24.05
N ARG A 221 -13.66 2.89 23.41
CA ARG A 221 -14.55 3.81 22.67
C ARG A 221 -14.10 3.93 21.22
N THR A 222 -15.04 4.29 20.35
CA THR A 222 -14.71 4.65 18.95
C THR A 222 -13.84 5.91 18.97
N GLU A 223 -12.75 5.89 18.23
CA GLU A 223 -11.83 7.02 18.07
C GLU A 223 -11.55 7.30 16.60
N THR A 224 -11.35 8.58 16.30
CA THR A 224 -10.89 9.01 14.98
C THR A 224 -9.37 9.16 15.03
N VAL A 225 -8.69 8.68 14.00
CA VAL A 225 -7.25 8.88 13.85
C VAL A 225 -6.95 10.38 13.80
N PRO A 226 -6.19 10.91 14.77
CA PRO A 226 -5.87 12.32 14.84
C PRO A 226 -5.02 12.76 13.66
N ASP A 227 -4.97 14.06 13.44
CA ASP A 227 -4.10 14.63 12.43
C ASP A 227 -2.65 14.61 12.92
N PHE A 228 -1.80 13.86 12.22
CA PHE A 228 -0.35 13.86 12.38
C PHE A 228 0.29 13.65 11.01
N ARG A 229 1.53 14.08 10.87
CA ARG A 229 2.26 14.01 9.62
C ARG A 229 3.41 13.01 9.73
N ILE A 230 3.74 12.38 8.63
CA ILE A 230 4.93 11.54 8.50
C ILE A 230 5.79 12.11 7.38
N ASP A 231 6.97 12.60 7.72
CA ASP A 231 7.94 13.09 6.76
C ASP A 231 9.03 12.06 6.54
N GLY A 232 9.40 11.83 5.27
CA GLY A 232 10.56 11.04 4.92
C GLY A 232 11.84 11.82 5.14
N LYS A 233 12.85 11.23 5.78
CA LYS A 233 14.14 11.85 6.00
C LYS A 233 15.24 11.16 5.20
N SER A 234 15.96 11.91 4.38
CA SER A 234 17.25 11.54 3.78
C SER A 234 18.40 12.00 4.68
N ASP A 235 19.65 11.78 4.26
CA ASP A 235 20.81 12.25 4.99
C ASP A 235 20.84 13.78 5.16
N SER A 236 20.33 14.53 4.18
CA SER A 236 20.49 15.97 4.11
C SER A 236 19.23 16.77 4.43
N ARG A 237 18.05 16.24 4.12
CA ARG A 237 16.77 16.98 4.28
C ARG A 237 15.57 16.07 4.48
N SER A 238 14.45 16.68 4.85
CA SER A 238 13.16 16.01 5.00
C SER A 238 12.22 16.31 3.82
N TYR A 239 11.39 15.32 3.50
CA TYR A 239 10.36 15.36 2.46
C TYR A 239 9.00 15.20 3.11
N PRO A 240 8.10 16.20 2.99
CA PRO A 240 6.79 16.14 3.62
C PRO A 240 5.96 14.99 3.08
N GLY A 241 5.36 14.22 3.98
CA GLY A 241 4.40 13.20 3.61
C GLY A 241 2.97 13.67 3.84
N VAL A 242 2.07 13.23 2.96
CA VAL A 242 0.65 13.56 2.99
C VAL A 242 -0.14 12.28 3.25
N ARG A 243 -1.04 12.32 4.25
CA ARG A 243 -1.97 11.22 4.52
C ARG A 243 -3.04 11.18 3.41
N ALA A 244 -3.26 10.00 2.86
CA ALA A 244 -4.21 9.81 1.77
C ALA A 244 -5.67 9.86 2.25
N GLU A 245 -5.95 9.33 3.45
CA GLU A 245 -7.30 9.29 4.02
C GLU A 245 -7.60 10.54 4.84
N ALA A 246 -8.75 11.17 4.60
CA ALA A 246 -9.17 12.35 5.34
C ALA A 246 -9.63 12.00 6.77
N ASN A 247 -10.56 11.06 6.92
CA ASN A 247 -11.13 10.67 8.20
C ASN A 247 -11.12 9.14 8.35
N VAL A 248 -10.50 8.65 9.40
CA VAL A 248 -10.45 7.21 9.71
C VAL A 248 -10.97 7.01 11.13
N GLU A 249 -12.18 6.49 11.26
CA GLU A 249 -12.76 6.08 12.54
C GLU A 249 -12.46 4.62 12.81
N LEU A 250 -12.13 4.29 14.05
CA LEU A 250 -11.82 2.95 14.53
C LEU A 250 -12.68 2.62 15.74
N LYS A 251 -13.47 1.56 15.63
CA LYS A 251 -14.21 0.98 16.76
C LYS A 251 -13.21 0.29 17.73
N PRO A 252 -13.61 0.00 18.98
CA PRO A 252 -12.79 -0.79 19.89
C PRO A 252 -12.30 -2.09 19.25
N GLY A 253 -10.98 -2.32 19.28
CA GLY A 253 -10.32 -3.49 18.68
C GLY A 253 -10.22 -3.49 17.15
N GLU A 254 -10.76 -2.48 16.46
CA GLU A 254 -10.72 -2.41 14.99
C GLU A 254 -9.33 -1.99 14.50
N LYS A 255 -8.96 -2.56 13.33
CA LYS A 255 -7.73 -2.24 12.59
C LYS A 255 -8.09 -1.71 11.21
N LYS A 256 -7.42 -0.64 10.79
CA LYS A 256 -7.51 -0.10 9.42
C LYS A 256 -6.14 0.34 8.95
N TYR A 257 -5.96 0.33 7.64
CA TYR A 257 -4.79 0.95 7.03
C TYR A 257 -4.96 2.46 6.97
N ILE A 258 -3.85 3.17 7.19
CA ILE A 258 -3.64 4.57 6.83
C ILE A 258 -2.38 4.67 5.99
N HIS A 259 -2.39 5.55 5.00
CA HIS A 259 -1.33 5.65 4.01
C HIS A 259 -0.76 7.07 3.96
N TYR A 260 0.55 7.14 3.80
CA TYR A 260 1.27 8.40 3.59
C TYR A 260 2.06 8.31 2.30
N GLY A 261 1.80 9.27 1.38
CA GLY A 261 2.60 9.45 0.17
C GLY A 261 3.66 10.52 0.40
N ILE A 262 4.91 10.20 0.12
CA ILE A 262 6.07 11.08 0.25
C ILE A 262 6.68 11.25 -1.13
N LEU A 263 6.53 12.42 -1.72
CA LEU A 263 7.17 12.76 -3.00
C LEU A 263 8.64 13.10 -2.76
N THR A 264 9.51 12.55 -3.59
CA THR A 264 10.95 12.81 -3.55
C THR A 264 11.45 13.29 -4.91
N GLU A 265 12.69 13.75 -4.96
CA GLU A 265 13.42 13.94 -6.21
C GLU A 265 13.96 12.58 -6.71
N ASN A 266 14.44 12.54 -7.95
CA ASN A 266 15.10 11.37 -8.49
C ASN A 266 16.33 11.01 -7.63
N ASP A 267 16.58 9.72 -7.47
CA ASP A 267 17.74 9.15 -6.80
C ASP A 267 17.87 9.46 -5.28
N VAL A 268 16.80 10.00 -4.68
CA VAL A 268 16.75 10.22 -3.23
C VAL A 268 16.41 8.91 -2.50
N VAL A 269 17.25 8.57 -1.52
CA VAL A 269 17.02 7.45 -0.61
C VAL A 269 16.57 8.02 0.74
N LEU A 270 15.41 7.57 1.19
CA LEU A 270 14.92 7.86 2.55
C LEU A 270 15.47 6.83 3.52
N ASN A 271 16.03 7.31 4.66
CA ASN A 271 16.64 6.45 5.68
C ASN A 271 15.72 6.25 6.89
N SER A 272 14.87 7.21 7.16
CA SER A 272 13.92 7.16 8.27
C SER A 272 12.67 8.00 7.99
N LEU A 273 11.67 7.83 8.85
CA LEU A 273 10.45 8.62 8.88
C LEU A 273 10.42 9.43 10.17
N ASN A 274 10.14 10.72 10.09
CA ASN A 274 9.83 11.53 11.25
C ASN A 274 8.32 11.61 11.44
N VAL A 275 7.82 11.18 12.59
CA VAL A 275 6.41 11.32 12.97
C VAL A 275 6.23 12.64 13.71
N LEU A 276 5.41 13.51 13.15
CA LEU A 276 5.24 14.89 13.56
C LEU A 276 3.79 15.12 13.99
N THR A 277 3.58 15.79 15.14
CA THR A 277 2.24 16.19 15.56
C THR A 277 2.07 17.71 15.46
N PRO A 278 0.86 18.18 15.07
CA PRO A 278 0.55 19.59 15.12
C PRO A 278 0.41 20.08 16.57
N GLU A 279 0.91 21.26 16.83
CA GLU A 279 0.74 22.02 18.05
C GLU A 279 0.20 23.39 17.72
N THR A 280 -0.49 24.01 18.68
CA THR A 280 -1.06 25.36 18.49
C THR A 280 -0.64 26.29 19.61
N PHE A 281 -0.37 27.54 19.24
CA PHE A 281 -0.11 28.62 20.16
C PHE A 281 -1.01 29.82 19.82
N VAL A 282 -1.70 30.34 20.84
CA VAL A 282 -2.59 31.50 20.66
C VAL A 282 -1.97 32.72 21.34
N GLN A 283 -1.73 33.76 20.58
CA GLN A 283 -1.27 35.04 21.07
C GLN A 283 -2.38 36.09 20.95
N LEU A 284 -2.59 36.90 21.97
CA LEU A 284 -3.47 38.06 21.91
C LEU A 284 -2.67 39.27 21.38
N GLY A 285 -3.16 39.83 20.28
CA GLY A 285 -2.64 41.09 19.75
C GLY A 285 -3.05 42.30 20.61
N ALA A 286 -2.52 43.49 20.30
CA ALA A 286 -2.79 44.74 21.04
C ALA A 286 -4.29 45.11 21.09
N SER A 287 -5.10 44.68 20.15
CA SER A 287 -6.57 44.84 20.11
C SER A 287 -7.34 43.67 20.72
N ASN A 288 -6.70 42.80 21.52
CA ASN A 288 -7.27 41.59 22.08
C ASN A 288 -7.77 40.58 21.04
N THR A 289 -7.35 40.69 19.78
CA THR A 289 -7.68 39.77 18.70
C THR A 289 -6.75 38.55 18.79
N PRO A 290 -7.26 37.30 18.88
CA PRO A 290 -6.43 36.13 18.95
C PRO A 290 -5.81 35.82 17.59
N THR A 291 -4.49 35.62 17.57
CA THR A 291 -3.75 35.06 16.44
C THR A 291 -3.38 33.62 16.80
N VAL A 292 -3.78 32.67 15.97
CA VAL A 292 -3.47 31.25 16.16
C VAL A 292 -2.28 30.90 15.27
N GLU A 293 -1.24 30.41 15.86
CA GLU A 293 -0.07 29.89 15.20
C GLU A 293 -0.03 28.37 15.33
N SER A 294 0.05 27.67 14.19
CA SER A 294 0.23 26.21 14.16
C SER A 294 1.66 25.87 13.79
N TYR A 295 2.25 24.93 14.51
CA TYR A 295 3.60 24.43 14.25
C TYR A 295 3.65 22.92 14.48
N THR A 296 4.67 22.25 13.96
CA THR A 296 4.84 20.80 14.09
C THR A 296 6.00 20.47 15.01
N VAL A 297 5.85 19.39 15.77
CA VAL A 297 6.88 18.88 16.65
C VAL A 297 7.16 17.41 16.35
N GLY A 298 8.43 17.06 16.20
CA GLY A 298 8.86 15.67 16.04
C GLY A 298 8.64 14.87 17.31
N ARG A 299 8.00 13.71 17.20
CA ARG A 299 7.68 12.83 18.33
C ARG A 299 8.54 11.60 18.37
N LEU A 300 8.74 11.00 17.22
CA LEU A 300 9.57 9.80 17.08
C LEU A 300 10.07 9.67 15.63
N SER A 301 11.10 8.85 15.47
CA SER A 301 11.64 8.47 14.17
C SER A 301 11.48 6.97 13.98
N VAL A 302 11.13 6.55 12.76
CA VAL A 302 11.08 5.14 12.36
C VAL A 302 12.18 4.89 11.36
N VAL A 303 13.10 3.97 11.67
CA VAL A 303 14.18 3.57 10.75
C VAL A 303 13.59 2.77 9.62
N LEU A 304 13.88 3.17 8.38
CA LEU A 304 13.37 2.47 7.21
C LEU A 304 14.20 1.22 6.89
N PRO A 305 13.58 0.16 6.35
CA PRO A 305 14.30 -0.99 5.85
C PRO A 305 15.09 -0.61 4.58
N PRO A 306 16.23 -1.26 4.29
CA PRO A 306 17.08 -0.91 3.16
C PRO A 306 16.46 -1.20 1.78
N LYS A 307 15.34 -1.93 1.73
CA LYS A 307 14.62 -2.30 0.51
C LYS A 307 13.12 -2.33 0.77
N SER A 308 12.33 -2.33 -0.33
CA SER A 308 10.88 -2.57 -0.27
C SER A 308 10.57 -3.82 0.58
N THR A 309 9.52 -3.74 1.40
CA THR A 309 9.13 -4.81 2.33
C THR A 309 8.45 -6.00 1.66
N ILE A 310 8.16 -5.93 0.36
CA ILE A 310 7.62 -7.07 -0.39
C ILE A 310 8.77 -7.94 -0.87
N ASP A 311 9.04 -9.02 -0.14
CA ASP A 311 10.00 -10.04 -0.59
C ASP A 311 9.33 -10.98 -1.59
N ILE A 312 9.72 -10.86 -2.85
CA ILE A 312 9.23 -11.68 -3.96
C ILE A 312 9.45 -13.20 -3.70
N ASN A 313 10.53 -13.53 -2.99
CA ASN A 313 10.86 -14.93 -2.73
C ASN A 313 9.89 -15.63 -1.77
N THR A 314 9.21 -14.87 -0.92
CA THR A 314 8.24 -15.39 0.07
C THR A 314 6.84 -15.58 -0.49
N LEU A 315 6.57 -15.09 -1.72
CA LEU A 315 5.26 -15.20 -2.31
C LEU A 315 4.93 -16.64 -2.74
N PRO A 316 3.67 -17.09 -2.57
CA PRO A 316 3.27 -18.45 -2.91
C PRO A 316 3.29 -18.68 -4.43
N ILE A 317 3.57 -19.92 -4.82
CA ILE A 317 3.35 -20.38 -6.20
C ILE A 317 1.84 -20.59 -6.37
N TYR A 318 1.25 -19.93 -7.35
CA TYR A 318 -0.18 -19.98 -7.61
C TYR A 318 -0.50 -21.13 -8.58
N LYS A 319 -1.53 -21.88 -8.23
CA LYS A 319 -2.12 -22.87 -9.13
C LYS A 319 -3.35 -22.25 -9.78
N LEU A 320 -3.42 -22.32 -11.12
CA LEU A 320 -4.58 -21.83 -11.87
C LEU A 320 -5.90 -22.35 -11.30
N ARG A 321 -6.89 -21.46 -11.17
CA ARG A 321 -8.23 -21.67 -10.62
C ARG A 321 -8.31 -21.70 -9.09
N ASP A 322 -7.20 -21.68 -8.36
CA ASP A 322 -7.24 -21.53 -6.92
C ASP A 322 -7.77 -20.12 -6.56
N ARG A 323 -8.38 -19.99 -5.38
CA ARG A 323 -8.81 -18.70 -4.87
C ARG A 323 -7.59 -17.85 -4.52
N ILE A 324 -7.56 -16.61 -5.02
CA ILE A 324 -6.53 -15.64 -4.65
C ILE A 324 -6.79 -15.16 -3.21
N ALA A 325 -5.75 -15.23 -2.37
CA ALA A 325 -5.79 -14.69 -1.03
C ALA A 325 -5.50 -13.18 -1.07
N PHE A 326 -6.50 -12.39 -0.72
CA PHE A 326 -6.36 -10.95 -0.58
C PHE A 326 -5.98 -10.56 0.84
N ASP A 327 -5.33 -9.41 0.96
CA ASP A 327 -5.12 -8.76 2.24
C ASP A 327 -6.48 -8.55 2.95
N PRO A 328 -6.65 -9.04 4.20
CA PRO A 328 -7.94 -8.99 4.90
C PRO A 328 -8.42 -7.57 5.23
N LEU A 329 -7.54 -6.57 5.20
CA LEU A 329 -7.88 -5.16 5.44
C LEU A 329 -8.11 -4.37 4.15
N ASN A 330 -7.96 -4.99 2.94
CA ASN A 330 -8.28 -4.32 1.69
C ASN A 330 -9.78 -3.94 1.66
N LYS A 331 -10.10 -2.87 0.94
CA LYS A 331 -11.48 -2.35 0.80
C LYS A 331 -12.05 -2.54 -0.60
N LEU A 332 -11.20 -2.90 -1.56
CA LEU A 332 -11.59 -2.98 -2.97
C LEU A 332 -12.33 -4.26 -3.31
N VAL A 333 -11.92 -5.38 -2.70
CA VAL A 333 -12.55 -6.69 -2.91
C VAL A 333 -13.42 -7.02 -1.72
N ASP A 334 -14.73 -7.15 -1.95
CA ASP A 334 -15.69 -7.52 -0.90
C ASP A 334 -15.38 -8.94 -0.37
N LYS A 335 -15.65 -9.18 0.92
CA LYS A 335 -15.39 -10.46 1.58
C LYS A 335 -16.15 -11.63 0.98
N GLU A 336 -17.32 -11.34 0.39
CA GLU A 336 -18.16 -12.32 -0.31
C GLU A 336 -17.76 -12.49 -1.78
N THR A 337 -16.67 -11.82 -2.23
CA THR A 337 -16.13 -11.94 -3.59
C THR A 337 -14.93 -12.88 -3.61
N GLU A 338 -14.98 -13.89 -4.46
CA GLU A 338 -13.85 -14.76 -4.77
C GLU A 338 -13.27 -14.38 -6.13
N VAL A 339 -11.95 -14.30 -6.22
CA VAL A 339 -11.23 -14.04 -7.47
C VAL A 339 -10.23 -15.17 -7.70
N SER A 340 -10.21 -15.68 -8.92
CA SER A 340 -9.27 -16.72 -9.36
C SER A 340 -8.69 -16.37 -10.72
N LEU A 341 -7.39 -16.56 -10.92
CA LEU A 341 -6.77 -16.53 -12.24
C LEU A 341 -7.03 -17.88 -12.92
N VAL A 342 -7.82 -17.88 -13.99
CA VAL A 342 -8.28 -19.11 -14.65
C VAL A 342 -7.51 -19.45 -15.93
N ASP A 343 -6.90 -18.45 -16.56
CA ASP A 343 -6.03 -18.61 -17.73
C ASP A 343 -4.96 -17.52 -17.74
N LEU A 344 -3.74 -17.90 -18.12
CA LEU A 344 -2.63 -16.99 -18.39
C LEU A 344 -1.92 -17.49 -19.62
N SER A 345 -2.11 -16.80 -20.75
CA SER A 345 -1.65 -17.26 -22.05
C SER A 345 -0.79 -16.22 -22.76
N MET A 346 0.20 -16.71 -23.53
CA MET A 346 1.02 -15.90 -24.43
C MET A 346 0.43 -15.91 -25.83
N ASN A 347 0.26 -14.72 -26.39
CA ASN A 347 -0.15 -14.53 -27.78
C ASN A 347 1.02 -13.90 -28.54
N GLU A 348 1.57 -14.65 -29.47
CA GLU A 348 2.66 -14.20 -30.31
C GLU A 348 2.12 -13.32 -31.45
N SER A 349 2.77 -12.21 -31.75
CA SER A 349 2.47 -11.33 -32.85
C SER A 349 3.63 -11.34 -33.84
N GLU A 350 3.44 -12.01 -34.98
CA GLU A 350 4.46 -12.08 -36.05
C GLU A 350 4.81 -10.71 -36.66
N SER A 351 3.93 -9.71 -36.55
CA SER A 351 4.08 -8.42 -37.23
C SER A 351 4.33 -7.22 -36.35
N ALA A 352 4.10 -7.31 -35.05
CA ALA A 352 4.11 -6.15 -34.14
C ALA A 352 5.41 -5.97 -33.33
N GLY A 353 6.34 -6.94 -33.37
CA GLY A 353 7.61 -6.88 -32.62
C GLY A 353 7.48 -7.01 -31.11
N TYR A 354 6.29 -7.32 -30.61
CA TYR A 354 6.00 -7.60 -29.20
C TYR A 354 4.99 -8.75 -29.07
N ASN A 355 4.98 -9.39 -27.94
CA ASN A 355 3.99 -10.40 -27.58
C ASN A 355 2.95 -9.81 -26.61
N THR A 356 1.79 -10.46 -26.51
CA THR A 356 0.75 -10.06 -25.57
C THR A 356 0.45 -11.22 -24.63
N ILE A 357 0.64 -11.00 -23.32
CA ILE A 357 0.14 -11.93 -22.31
C ILE A 357 -1.30 -11.56 -21.98
N ILE A 358 -2.19 -12.54 -21.96
CA ILE A 358 -3.58 -12.39 -21.53
C ILE A 358 -3.79 -13.13 -20.22
N ALA A 359 -4.25 -12.42 -19.21
CA ALA A 359 -4.70 -12.99 -17.94
C ALA A 359 -6.22 -12.91 -17.84
N LYS A 360 -6.87 -14.04 -17.58
CA LYS A 360 -8.32 -14.12 -17.38
C LYS A 360 -8.63 -14.40 -15.93
N PHE A 361 -9.35 -13.48 -15.29
CA PHE A 361 -9.79 -13.61 -13.90
C PHE A 361 -11.28 -13.92 -13.85
N MET A 362 -11.63 -15.00 -13.16
CA MET A 362 -12.99 -15.26 -12.76
C MET A 362 -13.26 -14.56 -11.43
N VAL A 363 -14.28 -13.70 -11.39
CA VAL A 363 -14.73 -12.97 -10.22
C VAL A 363 -16.12 -13.47 -9.86
N LYS A 364 -16.27 -14.12 -8.71
CA LYS A 364 -17.50 -14.77 -8.27
C LYS A 364 -18.06 -14.12 -7.02
N ASN A 365 -19.34 -13.77 -7.04
CA ASN A 365 -20.08 -13.37 -5.85
C ASN A 365 -20.61 -14.62 -5.14
N THR A 366 -20.10 -14.91 -3.95
CA THR A 366 -20.54 -16.06 -3.13
C THR A 366 -21.65 -15.70 -2.15
N GLY A 367 -21.96 -14.39 -2.03
CA GLY A 367 -22.97 -13.85 -1.13
C GLY A 367 -24.39 -13.95 -1.65
N GLU A 368 -25.32 -13.39 -0.86
CA GLU A 368 -26.75 -13.34 -1.14
C GLU A 368 -27.23 -11.96 -1.64
N ARG A 369 -26.32 -10.99 -1.74
CA ARG A 369 -26.60 -9.63 -2.20
C ARG A 369 -25.70 -9.27 -3.39
N PRO A 370 -26.13 -8.36 -4.28
CA PRO A 370 -25.24 -7.83 -5.31
C PRO A 370 -24.04 -7.14 -4.68
N VAL A 371 -22.85 -7.34 -5.27
CA VAL A 371 -21.61 -6.69 -4.87
C VAL A 371 -20.97 -5.97 -6.06
N PRO A 372 -20.25 -4.86 -5.87
CA PRO A 372 -19.53 -4.21 -6.96
C PRO A 372 -18.51 -5.16 -7.60
N LEU A 373 -18.35 -5.10 -8.92
CA LEU A 373 -17.29 -5.78 -9.60
C LEU A 373 -15.95 -5.08 -9.25
N PRO A 374 -15.01 -5.73 -8.52
CA PRO A 374 -13.81 -5.07 -8.07
C PRO A 374 -12.95 -4.61 -9.26
N ALA A 375 -12.56 -3.34 -9.23
CA ALA A 375 -11.76 -2.73 -10.30
C ALA A 375 -10.27 -2.68 -9.94
N PHE A 376 -9.72 -3.82 -9.50
CA PHE A 376 -8.28 -3.93 -9.22
C PHE A 376 -7.45 -3.74 -10.49
N GLN A 377 -6.25 -3.25 -10.33
CA GLN A 377 -5.22 -3.17 -11.37
C GLN A 377 -4.27 -4.36 -11.22
N THR A 378 -3.61 -4.76 -12.31
CA THR A 378 -2.66 -5.86 -12.31
C THR A 378 -1.30 -5.44 -12.87
N GLU A 379 -0.23 -6.04 -12.33
CA GLU A 379 1.13 -5.88 -12.81
C GLU A 379 1.80 -7.25 -12.87
N LEU A 380 2.45 -7.56 -13.99
CA LEU A 380 3.38 -8.69 -14.09
C LEU A 380 4.80 -8.18 -13.94
N THR A 381 5.62 -8.90 -13.18
CA THR A 381 7.06 -8.65 -13.09
C THR A 381 7.79 -9.95 -13.43
N ASN A 382 8.77 -9.91 -14.33
CA ASN A 382 9.56 -11.09 -14.66
C ASN A 382 10.75 -11.27 -13.69
N ALA A 383 11.50 -12.36 -13.84
CA ALA A 383 12.65 -12.68 -12.99
C ALA A 383 13.76 -11.61 -13.04
N GLU A 384 13.87 -10.85 -14.12
CA GLU A 384 14.84 -9.76 -14.30
C GLU A 384 14.38 -8.44 -13.67
N GLY A 385 13.12 -8.38 -13.18
CA GLY A 385 12.55 -7.21 -12.53
C GLY A 385 11.85 -6.22 -13.50
N PHE A 386 11.70 -6.57 -14.79
CA PHE A 386 10.89 -5.77 -15.71
C PHE A 386 9.41 -5.87 -15.34
N ARG A 387 8.73 -4.73 -15.35
CA ARG A 387 7.31 -4.60 -14.97
C ARG A 387 6.45 -4.36 -16.19
N TYR A 388 5.38 -5.12 -16.31
CA TYR A 388 4.39 -5.02 -17.35
C TYR A 388 3.04 -4.69 -16.72
N SER A 389 2.55 -3.48 -16.96
CA SER A 389 1.23 -3.05 -16.45
C SER A 389 0.13 -3.72 -17.26
N GLY A 390 -0.84 -4.31 -16.56
CA GLY A 390 -2.01 -4.91 -17.18
C GLY A 390 -3.02 -3.84 -17.61
N THR A 391 -3.51 -3.96 -18.85
CA THR A 391 -4.62 -3.14 -19.32
C THR A 391 -5.91 -3.95 -19.21
N ARG A 392 -6.84 -3.47 -18.37
CA ARG A 392 -8.14 -4.11 -18.15
C ARG A 392 -9.03 -3.93 -19.36
N GLN A 393 -9.67 -5.02 -19.79
CA GLN A 393 -10.72 -4.97 -20.80
C GLN A 393 -11.95 -4.26 -20.24
N THR A 394 -12.63 -3.46 -21.06
CA THR A 394 -13.91 -2.84 -20.69
C THR A 394 -14.94 -3.91 -20.38
N THR A 395 -15.63 -3.79 -19.25
CA THR A 395 -16.64 -4.72 -18.79
C THR A 395 -18.04 -4.11 -18.98
N SER A 396 -19.01 -4.94 -19.36
CA SER A 396 -20.43 -4.53 -19.49
C SER A 396 -21.17 -4.57 -18.15
N VAL A 397 -20.57 -5.14 -17.12
CA VAL A 397 -21.17 -5.36 -15.80
C VAL A 397 -20.43 -4.53 -14.75
N GLU A 398 -21.15 -3.77 -13.96
CA GLU A 398 -20.64 -2.98 -12.83
C GLU A 398 -20.85 -3.67 -11.47
N GLN A 399 -21.88 -4.51 -11.39
CA GLN A 399 -22.24 -5.26 -10.17
C GLN A 399 -22.45 -6.73 -10.48
N LEU A 400 -21.93 -7.58 -9.60
CA LEU A 400 -22.14 -9.02 -9.64
C LEU A 400 -23.42 -9.38 -8.88
N ALA A 401 -24.37 -9.99 -9.56
CA ALA A 401 -25.54 -10.56 -8.91
C ALA A 401 -25.15 -11.74 -8.00
N PRO A 402 -25.97 -12.06 -6.99
CA PRO A 402 -25.73 -13.18 -6.07
C PRO A 402 -25.44 -14.49 -6.80
N LYS A 403 -24.45 -15.24 -6.33
CA LYS A 403 -24.01 -16.57 -6.83
C LYS A 403 -23.49 -16.58 -8.27
N LEU A 404 -23.42 -15.45 -8.98
CA LEU A 404 -22.89 -15.39 -10.32
C LEU A 404 -21.40 -15.11 -10.34
N ALA A 405 -20.76 -15.59 -11.40
CA ALA A 405 -19.37 -15.29 -11.72
C ALA A 405 -19.27 -14.48 -13.03
N TYR A 406 -18.22 -13.67 -13.13
CA TYR A 406 -17.96 -12.83 -14.29
C TYR A 406 -16.47 -12.92 -14.67
N LEU A 407 -16.19 -12.88 -15.98
CA LEU A 407 -14.84 -12.94 -16.52
C LEU A 407 -14.29 -11.54 -16.76
N VAL A 408 -13.12 -11.26 -16.20
CA VAL A 408 -12.38 -10.01 -16.40
C VAL A 408 -11.02 -10.33 -17.01
N ASN A 409 -10.74 -9.74 -18.17
CA ASN A 409 -9.47 -9.94 -18.86
C ASN A 409 -8.53 -8.76 -18.70
N TYR A 410 -7.23 -9.07 -18.63
CA TYR A 410 -6.13 -8.11 -18.68
C TYR A 410 -5.14 -8.50 -19.77
N SER A 411 -4.64 -7.51 -20.50
CA SER A 411 -3.60 -7.68 -21.51
C SER A 411 -2.32 -6.96 -21.11
N TYR A 412 -1.18 -7.60 -21.36
CA TYR A 412 0.15 -7.07 -21.07
C TYR A 412 0.97 -7.11 -22.37
N ALA A 413 1.47 -5.95 -22.79
CA ALA A 413 2.44 -5.89 -23.87
C ALA A 413 3.82 -6.25 -23.31
N VAL A 414 4.44 -7.28 -23.86
CA VAL A 414 5.75 -7.78 -23.42
C VAL A 414 6.70 -7.87 -24.62
N PRO A 415 8.02 -7.73 -24.43
CA PRO A 415 8.99 -7.96 -25.49
C PRO A 415 8.84 -9.37 -26.10
N SER A 416 9.15 -9.53 -27.39
CA SER A 416 9.12 -10.84 -28.04
C SER A 416 10.11 -11.86 -27.45
N SER A 417 11.11 -11.38 -26.68
CA SER A 417 12.05 -12.22 -25.94
C SER A 417 11.49 -12.77 -24.61
N GLU A 418 10.35 -12.24 -24.13
CA GLU A 418 9.72 -12.69 -22.90
C GLU A 418 9.15 -14.11 -23.08
N LYS A 419 9.53 -15.01 -22.17
CA LYS A 419 9.10 -16.41 -22.22
C LYS A 419 7.85 -16.70 -21.39
N GLY A 420 7.52 -15.80 -20.47
CA GLY A 420 6.39 -15.98 -19.57
C GLY A 420 6.64 -16.97 -18.41
N GLU A 421 7.91 -17.27 -18.14
CA GLU A 421 8.34 -18.10 -17.02
C GLU A 421 8.61 -17.24 -15.79
N ASP A 422 8.51 -17.80 -14.57
CA ASP A 422 8.84 -17.15 -13.31
C ASP A 422 8.26 -15.72 -13.15
N LEU A 423 7.01 -15.55 -13.55
CA LEU A 423 6.31 -14.28 -13.45
C LEU A 423 5.77 -14.06 -12.04
N LEU A 424 5.87 -12.83 -11.57
CA LEU A 424 5.18 -12.36 -10.38
C LEU A 424 3.94 -11.58 -10.80
N MET A 425 2.76 -12.07 -10.44
CA MET A 425 1.49 -11.35 -10.57
C MET A 425 1.22 -10.55 -9.30
N LYS A 426 0.97 -9.24 -9.46
CA LYS A 426 0.47 -8.37 -8.39
C LYS A 426 -0.90 -7.86 -8.75
N LEU A 427 -1.82 -7.90 -7.78
CA LEU A 427 -3.11 -7.23 -7.86
C LEU A 427 -3.05 -6.00 -6.94
N GLN A 428 -3.50 -4.86 -7.45
CA GLN A 428 -3.31 -3.57 -6.80
C GLN A 428 -4.62 -2.81 -6.72
N ASP A 429 -4.79 -2.08 -5.64
CA ASP A 429 -5.84 -1.06 -5.47
C ASP A 429 -5.26 0.29 -5.89
N ASN A 430 -5.80 0.86 -6.96
CA ASN A 430 -5.44 2.18 -7.48
C ASN A 430 -6.55 3.23 -7.25
N GLN A 431 -7.58 2.90 -6.47
CA GLN A 431 -8.74 3.75 -6.24
C GLN A 431 -8.79 4.33 -4.83
N THR A 432 -8.54 3.49 -3.82
CA THR A 432 -8.70 3.88 -2.40
C THR A 432 -7.80 5.04 -2.01
N ILE A 433 -6.58 5.10 -2.53
CA ILE A 433 -5.61 6.17 -2.25
C ILE A 433 -4.96 6.74 -3.52
N ALA A 434 -5.73 6.92 -4.57
CA ALA A 434 -5.19 7.52 -5.80
C ALA A 434 -4.36 8.78 -5.49
N PRO A 435 -3.20 9.01 -6.18
CA PRO A 435 -2.73 8.30 -7.38
C PRO A 435 -1.82 7.09 -7.10
N TYR A 436 -1.75 6.58 -5.88
CA TYR A 436 -0.85 5.48 -5.50
C TYR A 436 -1.52 4.12 -5.72
N ASN A 437 -0.70 3.11 -6.09
CA ASN A 437 -1.13 1.71 -6.24
C ASN A 437 -0.70 0.90 -5.02
N ILE A 438 -1.65 0.31 -4.31
CA ILE A 438 -1.37 -0.53 -3.16
C ILE A 438 -1.53 -1.99 -3.56
N PRO A 439 -0.51 -2.85 -3.38
CA PRO A 439 -0.67 -4.28 -3.58
C PRO A 439 -1.64 -4.85 -2.55
N ILE A 440 -2.67 -5.54 -3.05
CA ILE A 440 -3.69 -6.22 -2.24
C ILE A 440 -3.59 -7.74 -2.32
N ALA A 441 -2.88 -8.26 -3.33
CA ALA A 441 -2.50 -9.66 -3.45
C ALA A 441 -1.26 -9.79 -4.33
N GLY A 442 -0.50 -10.88 -4.16
CA GLY A 442 0.65 -11.19 -5.01
C GLY A 442 0.99 -12.67 -4.96
N PHE A 443 1.43 -13.24 -6.10
CA PHE A 443 1.79 -14.63 -6.22
C PHE A 443 2.70 -14.89 -7.44
N LYS A 444 3.46 -15.99 -7.39
CA LYS A 444 4.25 -16.47 -8.52
C LYS A 444 3.39 -17.26 -9.48
N THR A 445 3.59 -17.08 -10.76
CA THR A 445 2.86 -17.76 -11.83
C THR A 445 3.73 -17.91 -13.07
N ALA A 446 3.25 -18.65 -14.04
CA ALA A 446 3.86 -18.75 -15.37
C ALA A 446 2.76 -18.86 -16.41
N VAL A 447 3.08 -18.49 -17.65
CA VAL A 447 2.20 -18.72 -18.80
C VAL A 447 1.96 -20.22 -18.94
N ALA A 448 0.70 -20.61 -19.09
CA ALA A 448 0.33 -21.99 -19.28
C ALA A 448 0.78 -22.48 -20.66
N GLU A 449 1.49 -23.61 -20.72
CA GLU A 449 1.74 -24.29 -21.97
C GLU A 449 0.43 -24.85 -22.55
N ASN A 450 0.20 -24.59 -23.82
CA ASN A 450 -1.04 -24.99 -24.50
C ASN A 450 -0.97 -26.48 -24.93
N LYS A 451 -0.87 -27.39 -23.95
CA LYS A 451 -0.84 -28.85 -24.18
C LYS A 451 -2.16 -29.45 -23.71
N SER A 452 -3.14 -29.53 -24.62
CA SER A 452 -4.26 -30.44 -24.41
C SER A 452 -3.82 -31.87 -24.70
N GLU A 453 -4.23 -32.85 -23.88
CA GLU A 453 -4.02 -34.27 -24.14
C GLU A 453 -4.79 -34.71 -25.39
N ASP A 454 -5.94 -34.08 -25.68
CA ASP A 454 -6.73 -34.25 -26.90
C ASP A 454 -6.40 -33.09 -27.88
N PRO A 455 -5.75 -33.38 -29.03
CA PRO A 455 -5.39 -32.36 -30.02
C PRO A 455 -6.60 -31.71 -30.69
N ASP A 456 -7.79 -32.30 -30.57
CA ASP A 456 -9.04 -31.76 -31.12
C ASP A 456 -9.82 -30.93 -30.08
N MET A 457 -9.36 -30.88 -28.85
CA MET A 457 -9.93 -30.05 -27.79
C MET A 457 -9.27 -28.68 -27.78
N LEU A 458 -10.03 -27.65 -28.09
CA LEU A 458 -9.59 -26.25 -28.18
C LEU A 458 -10.18 -25.46 -26.99
N SER A 459 -9.33 -24.77 -26.24
CA SER A 459 -9.75 -23.98 -25.08
C SER A 459 -9.92 -22.52 -25.45
N PHE A 460 -11.16 -22.03 -25.30
CA PHE A 460 -11.58 -20.64 -25.43
C PHE A 460 -12.26 -20.19 -24.12
N TYR A 461 -11.58 -20.31 -23.02
CA TYR A 461 -12.23 -20.10 -21.73
C TYR A 461 -13.24 -18.91 -21.74
N PRO A 462 -14.49 -19.10 -21.29
CA PRO A 462 -15.02 -20.25 -20.54
C PRO A 462 -15.54 -21.42 -21.40
N TYR A 463 -15.26 -21.47 -22.68
CA TYR A 463 -15.71 -22.54 -23.58
C TYR A 463 -14.60 -23.53 -23.89
N ASN A 464 -14.93 -24.83 -23.86
CA ASN A 464 -14.16 -25.89 -24.49
C ASN A 464 -14.86 -26.27 -25.80
N VAL A 465 -14.10 -26.30 -26.86
CA VAL A 465 -14.60 -26.62 -28.21
C VAL A 465 -13.89 -27.87 -28.70
N LYS A 466 -14.63 -28.96 -28.82
CA LYS A 466 -14.13 -30.16 -29.49
C LYS A 466 -14.42 -30.08 -31.00
N LEU A 467 -13.38 -30.10 -31.79
CA LEU A 467 -13.49 -30.14 -33.25
C LEU A 467 -13.71 -31.59 -33.68
N LEU A 468 -14.95 -31.92 -34.10
CA LEU A 468 -15.33 -33.25 -34.52
C LEU A 468 -14.93 -33.50 -36.00
N SER A 469 -15.15 -32.50 -36.84
CA SER A 469 -14.68 -32.55 -38.24
C SER A 469 -14.61 -31.14 -38.84
N SER A 470 -13.76 -30.99 -39.86
CA SER A 470 -13.71 -29.78 -40.69
C SER A 470 -13.41 -30.13 -42.12
N ALA A 471 -13.96 -29.36 -43.06
CA ALA A 471 -13.66 -29.46 -44.47
C ALA A 471 -13.83 -28.10 -45.14
N VAL A 472 -12.94 -27.76 -46.05
CA VAL A 472 -13.04 -26.57 -46.89
C VAL A 472 -13.43 -27.00 -48.32
N SER A 473 -14.33 -26.28 -48.93
CA SER A 473 -14.76 -26.46 -50.28
C SER A 473 -14.81 -25.12 -51.01
N ILE A 474 -14.69 -25.19 -52.33
CA ILE A 474 -14.81 -24.01 -53.18
C ILE A 474 -16.29 -23.73 -53.41
N GLN A 475 -16.65 -22.47 -53.39
CA GLN A 475 -17.98 -22.00 -53.75
C GLN A 475 -17.86 -20.94 -54.86
N GLY A 476 -18.37 -21.26 -56.04
CA GLY A 476 -18.53 -20.29 -57.13
C GLY A 476 -19.84 -19.53 -57.01
N SER A 477 -19.85 -18.24 -57.37
CA SER A 477 -21.06 -17.46 -57.57
C SER A 477 -21.48 -17.43 -59.01
N ALA A 478 -22.75 -17.14 -59.30
CA ALA A 478 -23.28 -16.95 -60.66
C ALA A 478 -22.63 -15.75 -61.38
N THR A 479 -21.96 -14.86 -60.65
CA THR A 479 -21.26 -13.69 -61.21
C THR A 479 -19.78 -13.95 -61.49
N GLY A 480 -19.32 -15.22 -61.42
CA GLY A 480 -17.92 -15.60 -61.66
C GLY A 480 -16.96 -15.34 -60.51
N GLN A 481 -17.43 -14.79 -59.41
CA GLN A 481 -16.65 -14.68 -58.18
C GLN A 481 -16.60 -16.03 -57.48
N PHE A 482 -15.48 -16.37 -56.89
CA PHE A 482 -15.36 -17.55 -56.05
C PHE A 482 -15.06 -17.19 -54.60
N GLY A 483 -15.37 -18.11 -53.72
CA GLY A 483 -15.10 -18.03 -52.29
C GLY A 483 -14.79 -19.42 -51.75
N TYR A 484 -14.48 -19.48 -50.48
CA TYR A 484 -14.34 -20.75 -49.78
C TYR A 484 -15.49 -20.92 -48.78
N LYS A 485 -16.01 -22.13 -48.71
CA LYS A 485 -17.01 -22.54 -47.70
C LYS A 485 -16.38 -23.57 -46.80
N MET A 486 -16.28 -23.22 -45.51
CA MET A 486 -15.78 -24.12 -44.49
C MET A 486 -16.94 -24.77 -43.74
N LYS A 487 -16.98 -26.09 -43.70
CA LYS A 487 -17.82 -26.88 -42.82
C LYS A 487 -17.07 -27.07 -41.51
N LEU A 488 -17.71 -26.79 -40.39
CA LEU A 488 -17.24 -27.07 -39.04
C LEU A 488 -18.28 -27.92 -38.33
N ASP A 489 -17.84 -29.01 -37.69
CA ASP A 489 -18.67 -29.79 -36.79
C ASP A 489 -18.04 -29.73 -35.41
N LEU A 490 -18.73 -29.07 -34.49
CA LEU A 490 -18.20 -28.68 -33.19
C LEU A 490 -19.06 -29.22 -32.07
N ASP A 491 -18.44 -29.65 -30.97
CA ASP A 491 -19.10 -29.82 -29.68
C ASP A 491 -18.57 -28.76 -28.70
N ILE A 492 -19.44 -27.85 -28.30
CA ILE A 492 -19.12 -26.69 -27.47
C ILE A 492 -19.71 -26.90 -26.08
N THR A 493 -18.84 -26.94 -25.07
CA THR A 493 -19.21 -27.06 -23.66
C THR A 493 -18.73 -25.85 -22.87
N THR A 494 -19.47 -25.46 -21.85
CA THR A 494 -19.07 -24.39 -20.92
C THR A 494 -18.36 -25.04 -19.73
N VAL A 495 -17.17 -24.55 -19.40
CA VAL A 495 -16.35 -25.11 -18.31
C VAL A 495 -16.87 -24.66 -16.95
N ASP A 496 -17.33 -23.41 -16.85
CA ASP A 496 -17.85 -22.82 -15.63
C ASP A 496 -19.08 -21.96 -15.97
N ASP A 497 -19.99 -21.79 -15.02
CA ASP A 497 -21.12 -20.86 -15.12
C ASP A 497 -20.64 -19.43 -14.92
N VAL A 498 -20.02 -18.88 -15.97
CA VAL A 498 -19.40 -17.57 -15.96
C VAL A 498 -20.01 -16.70 -17.04
N ILE A 499 -20.36 -15.48 -16.68
CA ILE A 499 -20.75 -14.45 -17.65
C ILE A 499 -19.48 -13.86 -18.25
N ALA A 500 -19.41 -13.88 -19.58
CA ALA A 500 -18.31 -13.31 -20.34
C ALA A 500 -18.85 -12.25 -21.32
N ASP A 501 -18.05 -11.22 -21.58
CA ASP A 501 -18.36 -10.23 -22.62
C ASP A 501 -18.09 -10.77 -24.03
N VAL A 502 -18.74 -10.16 -25.03
CA VAL A 502 -18.59 -10.55 -26.45
C VAL A 502 -17.14 -10.55 -26.92
N ASN A 503 -16.32 -9.69 -26.33
CA ASN A 503 -14.90 -9.55 -26.69
C ASN A 503 -13.97 -10.43 -25.85
N SER A 504 -14.49 -11.30 -24.98
CA SER A 504 -13.65 -12.09 -24.05
C SER A 504 -12.86 -13.19 -24.76
N ALA A 505 -13.46 -13.87 -25.73
CA ALA A 505 -12.81 -14.86 -26.58
C ALA A 505 -13.66 -15.08 -27.84
N ASN A 506 -13.01 -15.13 -29.00
CA ASN A 506 -13.62 -15.43 -30.28
C ASN A 506 -12.79 -16.48 -31.01
N MET A 507 -13.39 -17.25 -31.90
CA MET A 507 -12.65 -18.12 -32.83
C MET A 507 -12.31 -17.34 -34.06
N LYS A 508 -11.01 -17.12 -34.32
CA LYS A 508 -10.50 -16.57 -35.56
C LYS A 508 -9.98 -17.72 -36.44
N ILE A 509 -10.34 -17.67 -37.69
CA ILE A 509 -9.99 -18.70 -38.69
C ILE A 509 -9.29 -18.02 -39.86
N ASP A 510 -8.05 -18.42 -40.09
CA ASP A 510 -7.27 -17.99 -41.25
C ASP A 510 -7.14 -19.12 -42.24
N LEU A 511 -7.42 -18.82 -43.52
CA LEU A 511 -7.10 -19.66 -44.66
C LEU A 511 -5.79 -19.18 -45.27
N VAL A 512 -4.81 -20.07 -45.37
CA VAL A 512 -3.43 -19.74 -45.74
C VAL A 512 -3.03 -20.64 -46.91
N ASP A 513 -2.37 -20.08 -47.93
CA ASP A 513 -1.84 -20.84 -49.08
C ASP A 513 -0.54 -21.61 -48.73
N ASN A 514 -0.03 -22.35 -49.71
CA ASN A 514 1.22 -23.10 -49.56
C ASN A 514 2.46 -22.23 -49.31
N SER A 515 2.42 -20.95 -49.66
CA SER A 515 3.51 -20.01 -49.42
C SER A 515 3.46 -19.37 -48.04
N GLY A 516 2.43 -19.66 -47.26
CA GLY A 516 2.20 -19.04 -45.93
C GLY A 516 1.44 -17.70 -46.00
N ARG A 517 0.96 -17.30 -47.20
CA ARG A 517 0.20 -16.05 -47.35
C ARG A 517 -1.26 -16.27 -46.93
N MET A 518 -1.80 -15.36 -46.12
CA MET A 518 -3.21 -15.37 -45.70
C MET A 518 -4.13 -14.99 -46.87
N ILE A 519 -5.00 -15.90 -47.25
CA ILE A 519 -5.98 -15.74 -48.33
C ILE A 519 -7.27 -15.13 -47.82
N ALA A 520 -7.74 -15.56 -46.67
CA ALA A 520 -8.94 -15.04 -46.03
C ALA A 520 -8.87 -15.21 -44.52
N THR A 521 -9.60 -14.37 -43.80
CA THR A 521 -9.74 -14.44 -42.35
C THR A 521 -11.20 -14.18 -41.97
N GLN A 522 -11.66 -14.84 -40.92
CA GLN A 522 -12.98 -14.61 -40.35
C GLN A 522 -12.93 -14.84 -38.82
N THR A 523 -13.49 -13.92 -38.04
CA THR A 523 -13.65 -14.05 -36.61
C THR A 523 -15.10 -14.28 -36.25
N VAL A 524 -15.39 -15.33 -35.46
CA VAL A 524 -16.74 -15.76 -35.09
C VAL A 524 -16.84 -15.77 -33.56
N PRO A 525 -17.84 -15.10 -32.98
CA PRO A 525 -18.01 -15.02 -31.53
C PRO A 525 -18.66 -16.28 -30.96
N PHE A 526 -18.51 -16.48 -29.65
CA PHE A 526 -19.27 -17.48 -28.86
C PHE A 526 -20.57 -16.93 -28.28
N ILE A 527 -20.74 -15.61 -28.28
CA ILE A 527 -21.89 -14.91 -27.69
C ILE A 527 -22.47 -13.93 -28.72
N GLY A 528 -23.76 -13.66 -28.64
CA GLY A 528 -24.42 -12.67 -29.47
C GLY A 528 -24.97 -13.21 -30.79
N VAL A 529 -25.07 -12.33 -31.77
CA VAL A 529 -25.58 -12.68 -33.11
C VAL A 529 -24.53 -13.42 -33.93
N ASN A 530 -24.92 -14.44 -34.70
CA ASN A 530 -24.03 -15.29 -35.51
C ASN A 530 -22.95 -16.00 -34.68
N LYS A 531 -23.26 -16.36 -33.43
CA LYS A 531 -22.37 -17.11 -32.54
C LYS A 531 -22.14 -18.55 -33.04
N LEU A 532 -21.00 -19.10 -32.64
CA LEU A 532 -20.73 -20.54 -32.77
C LEU A 532 -21.71 -21.35 -31.92
N ILE A 533 -22.15 -22.49 -32.46
CA ILE A 533 -23.06 -23.42 -31.77
C ILE A 533 -22.52 -24.87 -31.95
N SER A 534 -22.93 -25.75 -31.04
CA SER A 534 -22.65 -27.19 -31.20
C SER A 534 -23.38 -27.75 -32.44
N GLY A 535 -22.75 -28.71 -33.11
CA GLY A 535 -23.23 -29.32 -34.35
C GLY A 535 -22.56 -28.74 -35.61
N THR A 536 -23.10 -29.12 -36.74
CA THR A 536 -22.56 -28.73 -38.05
C THR A 536 -22.99 -27.31 -38.42
N GLN A 537 -22.01 -26.49 -38.79
CA GLN A 537 -22.23 -25.13 -39.29
C GLN A 537 -21.30 -24.81 -40.46
N TYR A 538 -21.64 -23.76 -41.21
CA TYR A 538 -20.93 -23.36 -42.40
C TYR A 538 -20.52 -21.91 -42.34
N LEU A 539 -19.24 -21.65 -42.59
CA LEU A 539 -18.67 -20.32 -42.70
C LEU A 539 -18.31 -20.01 -44.13
N LEU A 540 -18.64 -18.82 -44.61
CA LEU A 540 -18.39 -18.37 -45.97
C LEU A 540 -17.29 -17.32 -45.99
N PHE A 541 -16.21 -17.58 -46.71
CA PHE A 541 -15.10 -16.66 -46.95
C PHE A 541 -15.24 -16.06 -48.35
N GLN A 542 -15.77 -14.85 -48.43
CA GLN A 542 -16.04 -14.17 -49.71
C GLN A 542 -15.03 -13.05 -50.00
N ASN A 543 -14.46 -12.44 -48.99
CA ASN A 543 -13.48 -11.36 -49.11
C ASN A 543 -12.07 -11.93 -49.21
N LEU A 544 -11.74 -12.49 -50.37
CA LEU A 544 -10.43 -13.11 -50.58
C LEU A 544 -9.36 -12.05 -50.86
N ARG A 545 -8.16 -12.29 -50.39
CA ARG A 545 -6.96 -11.48 -50.70
C ARG A 545 -6.21 -11.97 -51.92
N SER A 546 -6.78 -12.93 -52.67
CA SER A 546 -6.24 -13.48 -53.91
C SER A 546 -7.35 -13.55 -54.94
N ASP A 547 -7.07 -13.13 -56.17
CA ASP A 547 -7.95 -13.26 -57.33
C ASP A 547 -7.81 -14.64 -58.00
N GLN A 548 -6.87 -15.45 -57.49
CA GLN A 548 -6.58 -16.78 -58.01
C GLN A 548 -7.07 -17.85 -57.05
N PHE A 549 -7.46 -18.98 -57.62
CA PHE A 549 -7.78 -20.17 -56.85
C PHE A 549 -6.51 -20.77 -56.26
N GLU A 550 -6.46 -20.82 -54.92
CA GLU A 550 -5.34 -21.36 -54.17
C GLU A 550 -5.74 -22.70 -53.52
N TRP A 551 -4.95 -23.74 -53.78
CA TRP A 551 -5.13 -25.07 -53.24
C TRP A 551 -3.80 -25.86 -53.28
N PRO A 552 -3.46 -26.68 -52.28
CA PRO A 552 -4.18 -26.93 -51.02
C PRO A 552 -4.07 -25.75 -50.05
N LEU A 553 -5.00 -25.68 -49.09
CA LEU A 553 -5.03 -24.66 -48.07
C LEU A 553 -4.56 -25.21 -46.70
N THR A 554 -3.98 -24.34 -45.90
CA THR A 554 -3.78 -24.56 -44.49
C THR A 554 -4.78 -23.71 -43.70
N VAL A 555 -5.56 -24.35 -42.85
CA VAL A 555 -6.49 -23.67 -41.91
C VAL A 555 -5.80 -23.52 -40.59
N LYS A 556 -5.76 -22.30 -40.06
CA LYS A 556 -5.27 -21.99 -38.74
C LYS A 556 -6.43 -21.50 -37.89
N LEU A 557 -6.62 -22.10 -36.70
CA LEU A 557 -7.63 -21.72 -35.73
C LEU A 557 -6.94 -21.01 -34.55
N TYR A 558 -7.43 -19.83 -34.24
CA TYR A 558 -6.90 -19.01 -33.13
C TYR A 558 -7.98 -18.69 -32.13
N GLU A 559 -7.60 -18.59 -30.88
CA GLU A 559 -8.33 -17.77 -29.93
C GLU A 559 -7.96 -16.31 -30.20
N SER A 560 -8.94 -15.46 -30.42
CA SER A 560 -8.78 -14.02 -30.66
C SER A 560 -9.50 -13.24 -29.58
N ILE A 561 -8.76 -12.32 -28.94
CA ILE A 561 -9.26 -11.44 -27.89
C ILE A 561 -9.01 -10.00 -28.31
N GLN A 562 -10.06 -9.19 -28.28
CA GLN A 562 -9.92 -7.77 -28.56
C GLN A 562 -9.30 -7.06 -27.35
N THR A 563 -8.15 -6.43 -27.54
CA THR A 563 -7.45 -5.64 -26.52
C THR A 563 -7.44 -4.15 -26.93
N PRO A 564 -7.18 -3.23 -25.99
CA PRO A 564 -7.04 -1.81 -26.33
C PRO A 564 -5.91 -1.50 -27.33
N THR A 565 -4.93 -2.39 -27.45
CA THR A 565 -3.80 -2.26 -28.40
C THR A 565 -4.01 -3.02 -29.71
N GLY A 566 -5.15 -3.70 -29.89
CA GLY A 566 -5.47 -4.50 -31.08
C GLY A 566 -5.87 -5.94 -30.75
N GLU A 567 -6.00 -6.77 -31.76
CA GLU A 567 -6.29 -8.20 -31.57
C GLU A 567 -5.06 -8.95 -31.04
N ALA A 568 -5.26 -9.71 -29.97
CA ALA A 568 -4.32 -10.70 -29.47
C ALA A 568 -4.77 -12.09 -29.92
N ASN A 569 -3.94 -12.79 -30.70
CA ASN A 569 -4.28 -14.06 -31.31
C ASN A 569 -3.38 -15.18 -30.81
N ARG A 570 -3.97 -16.23 -30.23
CA ARG A 570 -3.28 -17.45 -29.80
C ARG A 570 -3.60 -18.60 -30.77
N LEU A 571 -2.59 -19.13 -31.44
CA LEU A 571 -2.77 -20.28 -32.31
C LEU A 571 -3.12 -21.53 -31.50
N LEU A 572 -4.26 -22.13 -31.80
CA LEU A 572 -4.74 -23.34 -31.11
C LEU A 572 -4.56 -24.58 -31.98
N LYS A 573 -4.78 -24.47 -33.30
CA LYS A 573 -4.72 -25.62 -34.22
C LYS A 573 -4.36 -25.22 -35.65
N THR A 574 -3.59 -26.07 -36.29
CA THR A 574 -3.28 -25.98 -37.72
C THR A 574 -3.72 -27.25 -38.42
N MET A 575 -4.42 -27.13 -39.53
CA MET A 575 -4.95 -28.24 -40.33
C MET A 575 -4.65 -28.01 -41.80
N LYS A 576 -4.24 -29.06 -42.50
CA LYS A 576 -4.12 -29.05 -43.98
C LYS A 576 -5.39 -29.60 -44.61
N GLN A 577 -5.87 -28.93 -45.68
CA GLN A 577 -7.09 -29.28 -46.41
C GLN A 577 -6.76 -29.72 -47.79
#